data_cd34097feeab80579efcced24697a7c3
#
_entry.id   cd34097feeab80579efcced24697a7c3
#
_cell.length_a   1.000
_cell.length_b   1.000
_cell.length_c   1.000
_cell.angle_alpha   90.00
_cell.angle_beta   90.00
_cell.angle_gamma   90.00
#
_symmetry.space_group_name_H-M   'P 1'
#
loop_
_entity.id
_entity.type
_entity.pdbx_description
1 polymer ?
#
loop_
_entity_poly.entity_id
_entity_poly.type
_entity_poly.pdbx_seq_one_letter_code
_entity_poly.pdbx_strand_id
1 'polypeptide(L)'
;MTRAFYFDVGSPYVYLTVSRLALDDVEWKPISLGGLWKLSGGGSWALTDRREAGMAEIEARAERYGLPPIRWPDAWPGHYLGAMRACLVAAESGVLEDFARNALRIGFAEGRDLSQPDAVWHAALRSGLDPVSVNERIAAPELKQRLIDETQAAYDRGVRGVPTLADGERLLRGDDAIDPPR
;
A
#
# COMPACT_ATOMS: atom_id res chain seq x y z
N MET A 1 -5.00 -11.40 20.44
CA MET A 1 -3.96 -10.51 19.85
C MET A 1 -4.56 -9.90 18.60
N THR A 2 -4.45 -8.58 18.42
CA THR A 2 -4.97 -7.90 17.22
C THR A 2 -4.13 -8.30 16.02
N ARG A 3 -4.78 -8.70 14.91
CA ARG A 3 -4.10 -8.96 13.64
C ARG A 3 -3.64 -7.62 13.05
N ALA A 4 -2.54 -7.60 12.33
CA ALA A 4 -2.01 -6.38 11.71
C ALA A 4 -1.73 -6.61 10.21
N PHE A 5 -2.21 -5.69 9.37
CA PHE A 5 -2.03 -5.72 7.92
C PHE A 5 -1.05 -4.64 7.48
N TYR A 6 0.14 -5.06 7.08
CA TYR A 6 1.20 -4.18 6.58
C TYR A 6 1.06 -3.97 5.09
N PHE A 7 1.02 -2.70 4.68
CA PHE A 7 0.76 -2.34 3.28
C PHE A 7 1.52 -1.09 2.83
N ASP A 8 1.66 -0.97 1.50
CA ASP A 8 2.12 0.23 0.79
C ASP A 8 1.21 0.42 -0.42
N VAL A 9 0.69 1.63 -0.63
CA VAL A 9 -0.25 1.92 -1.72
C VAL A 9 0.38 1.87 -3.12
N GLY A 10 1.70 1.82 -3.22
CA GLY A 10 2.44 1.60 -4.46
C GLY A 10 2.53 0.12 -4.89
N SER A 11 2.03 -0.80 -4.06
CA SER A 11 2.14 -2.23 -4.32
C SER A 11 0.89 -2.80 -5.02
N PRO A 12 1.03 -3.37 -6.24
CA PRO A 12 -0.07 -4.03 -6.93
C PRO A 12 -0.57 -5.28 -6.19
N TYR A 13 0.30 -5.99 -5.45
CA TYR A 13 -0.12 -7.13 -4.63
C TYR A 13 -1.05 -6.71 -3.48
N VAL A 14 -0.83 -5.51 -2.90
CA VAL A 14 -1.75 -4.92 -1.91
C VAL A 14 -3.09 -4.62 -2.56
N TYR A 15 -3.10 -4.03 -3.79
CA TYR A 15 -4.33 -3.80 -4.54
C TYR A 15 -5.11 -5.11 -4.77
N LEU A 16 -4.45 -6.18 -5.23
CA LEU A 16 -5.08 -7.49 -5.42
C LEU A 16 -5.71 -8.02 -4.13
N THR A 17 -5.05 -7.82 -2.99
CA THR A 17 -5.55 -8.28 -1.68
C THR A 17 -6.79 -7.51 -1.26
N VAL A 18 -6.69 -6.17 -1.17
CA VAL A 18 -7.78 -5.35 -0.61
C VAL A 18 -8.99 -5.23 -1.53
N SER A 19 -8.81 -5.49 -2.85
CA SER A 19 -9.92 -5.47 -3.81
C SER A 19 -10.83 -6.69 -3.71
N ARG A 20 -10.40 -7.77 -3.07
CA ARG A 20 -11.15 -9.03 -2.95
C ARG A 20 -11.43 -9.48 -1.52
N LEU A 21 -10.71 -8.93 -0.53
CA LEU A 21 -10.86 -9.33 0.86
C LEU A 21 -11.41 -8.19 1.71
N ALA A 22 -12.40 -8.52 2.55
CA ALA A 22 -12.72 -7.72 3.71
C ALA A 22 -11.69 -8.09 4.81
N LEU A 23 -10.97 -7.08 5.30
CA LEU A 23 -9.94 -7.26 6.33
C LEU A 23 -10.50 -6.77 7.67
N ASP A 24 -11.63 -7.41 8.09
CA ASP A 24 -12.31 -7.08 9.32
C ASP A 24 -11.45 -7.45 10.54
N ASP A 25 -11.54 -6.67 11.60
CA ASP A 25 -10.80 -6.86 12.85
C ASP A 25 -9.26 -6.91 12.68
N VAL A 26 -8.75 -6.13 11.73
CA VAL A 26 -7.32 -6.03 11.42
C VAL A 26 -6.85 -4.59 11.59
N GLU A 27 -5.76 -4.39 12.29
CA GLU A 27 -5.10 -3.09 12.37
C GLU A 27 -4.29 -2.83 11.09
N TRP A 28 -4.65 -1.80 10.34
CA TRP A 28 -3.92 -1.39 9.13
C TRP A 28 -2.66 -0.63 9.48
N LYS A 29 -1.52 -1.07 8.94
CA LYS A 29 -0.18 -0.54 9.22
C LYS A 29 0.47 -0.03 7.93
N PRO A 30 0.41 1.27 7.64
CA PRO A 30 1.11 1.84 6.50
C PRO A 30 2.61 1.84 6.74
N ILE A 31 3.37 1.26 5.80
CA ILE A 31 4.83 1.20 5.85
C ILE A 31 5.43 1.50 4.48
N SER A 32 6.67 1.97 4.43
CA SER A 32 7.36 2.20 3.15
C SER A 32 8.01 0.93 2.63
N LEU A 33 7.54 0.42 1.49
CA LEU A 33 8.16 -0.72 0.82
C LEU A 33 9.60 -0.41 0.39
N GLY A 34 9.85 0.80 -0.12
CA GLY A 34 11.21 1.25 -0.42
C GLY A 34 12.11 1.35 0.82
N GLY A 35 11.52 1.72 1.98
CA GLY A 35 12.20 1.68 3.27
C GLY A 35 12.57 0.26 3.70
N LEU A 36 11.65 -0.70 3.58
CA LEU A 36 11.94 -2.12 3.85
C LEU A 36 13.07 -2.65 2.98
N TRP A 37 13.11 -2.29 1.70
CA TRP A 37 14.20 -2.70 0.81
C TRP A 37 15.56 -2.14 1.23
N LYS A 38 15.61 -0.88 1.67
CA LYS A 38 16.84 -0.30 2.20
C LYS A 38 17.36 -1.05 3.42
N LEU A 39 16.46 -1.48 4.31
CA LEU A 39 16.82 -2.25 5.51
C LEU A 39 17.25 -3.69 5.21
N SER A 40 16.66 -4.32 4.19
CA SER A 40 16.90 -5.72 3.84
C SER A 40 17.95 -5.94 2.74
N GLY A 41 18.43 -4.88 2.09
CA GLY A 41 19.28 -4.98 0.89
C GLY A 41 18.53 -5.46 -0.36
N GLY A 42 17.19 -5.42 -0.35
CA GLY A 42 16.34 -5.83 -1.47
C GLY A 42 16.05 -4.69 -2.46
N GLY A 43 15.14 -4.96 -3.41
CA GLY A 43 14.70 -4.00 -4.42
C GLY A 43 13.44 -4.43 -5.15
N SER A 44 12.93 -3.53 -5.98
CA SER A 44 11.77 -3.81 -6.82
C SER A 44 12.14 -4.56 -8.09
N TRP A 45 11.45 -5.67 -8.36
CA TRP A 45 11.55 -6.35 -9.65
C TRP A 45 11.12 -5.43 -10.83
N ALA A 46 10.27 -4.44 -10.56
CA ALA A 46 9.80 -3.48 -11.54
C ALA A 46 10.89 -2.52 -12.05
N LEU A 47 12.06 -2.49 -11.40
CA LEU A 47 13.24 -1.72 -11.80
C LEU A 47 14.31 -2.60 -12.45
N THR A 48 13.97 -3.84 -12.81
CA THR A 48 14.87 -4.82 -13.43
C THR A 48 14.30 -5.29 -14.76
N ASP A 49 15.01 -6.16 -15.46
CA ASP A 49 14.58 -6.87 -16.67
C ASP A 49 13.33 -7.75 -16.45
N ARG A 50 12.94 -8.00 -15.19
CA ARG A 50 11.73 -8.74 -14.84
C ARG A 50 10.45 -7.89 -14.86
N ARG A 51 10.53 -6.60 -15.19
CA ARG A 51 9.39 -5.67 -15.13
C ARG A 51 8.17 -6.16 -15.93
N GLU A 52 8.38 -6.48 -17.21
CA GLU A 52 7.27 -6.91 -18.08
C GLU A 52 6.65 -8.22 -17.61
N ALA A 53 7.47 -9.20 -17.25
CA ALA A 53 7.00 -10.48 -16.75
C ALA A 53 6.22 -10.33 -15.42
N GLY A 54 6.70 -9.47 -14.53
CA GLY A 54 6.03 -9.19 -13.25
C GLY A 54 4.70 -8.46 -13.44
N MET A 55 4.61 -7.51 -14.38
CA MET A 55 3.35 -6.83 -14.71
C MET A 55 2.33 -7.83 -15.28
N ALA A 56 2.75 -8.67 -16.22
CA ALA A 56 1.89 -9.72 -16.79
C ALA A 56 1.40 -10.73 -15.72
N GLU A 57 2.24 -11.07 -14.74
CA GLU A 57 1.84 -11.92 -13.61
C GLU A 57 0.73 -11.26 -12.78
N ILE A 58 0.85 -9.97 -12.47
CA ILE A 58 -0.17 -9.22 -11.71
C ILE A 58 -1.48 -9.16 -12.48
N GLU A 59 -1.44 -8.90 -13.78
CA GLU A 59 -2.63 -8.87 -14.66
C GLU A 59 -3.33 -10.24 -14.69
N ALA A 60 -2.57 -11.32 -14.84
CA ALA A 60 -3.11 -12.68 -14.80
C ALA A 60 -3.72 -13.04 -13.42
N ARG A 61 -3.14 -12.54 -12.34
CA ARG A 61 -3.73 -12.69 -11.00
C ARG A 61 -5.03 -11.91 -10.87
N ALA A 62 -5.07 -10.65 -11.33
CA ALA A 62 -6.28 -9.83 -11.31
C ALA A 62 -7.43 -10.51 -12.08
N GLU A 63 -7.16 -11.02 -13.28
CA GLU A 63 -8.14 -11.78 -14.08
C GLU A 63 -8.64 -13.02 -13.34
N ARG A 64 -7.74 -13.82 -12.78
CA ARG A 64 -8.06 -15.03 -12.00
C ARG A 64 -8.91 -14.74 -10.76
N TYR A 65 -8.72 -13.56 -10.15
CA TYR A 65 -9.51 -13.09 -9.02
C TYR A 65 -10.82 -12.40 -9.41
N GLY A 66 -11.12 -12.29 -10.71
CA GLY A 66 -12.32 -11.60 -11.21
C GLY A 66 -12.29 -10.09 -11.00
N LEU A 67 -11.10 -9.50 -10.85
CA LEU A 67 -10.92 -8.06 -10.70
C LEU A 67 -10.91 -7.36 -12.07
N PRO A 68 -11.22 -6.05 -12.13
CA PRO A 68 -11.06 -5.28 -13.35
C PRO A 68 -9.61 -5.34 -13.85
N PRO A 69 -9.37 -5.18 -15.18
CA PRO A 69 -8.03 -5.12 -15.72
C PRO A 69 -7.19 -4.04 -15.03
N ILE A 70 -5.94 -4.37 -14.72
CA ILE A 70 -4.99 -3.42 -14.13
C ILE A 70 -4.70 -2.30 -15.14
N ARG A 71 -4.76 -1.07 -14.66
CA ARG A 71 -4.32 0.12 -15.40
C ARG A 71 -3.05 0.63 -14.75
N TRP A 72 -1.93 0.38 -15.38
CA TRP A 72 -0.65 0.81 -14.85
C TRP A 72 -0.47 2.31 -15.03
N PRO A 73 -0.07 3.06 -13.98
CA PRO A 73 0.37 4.43 -14.16
C PRO A 73 1.65 4.48 -15.02
N ASP A 74 1.76 5.46 -15.91
CA ASP A 74 2.89 5.57 -16.85
C ASP A 74 4.24 5.58 -16.13
N ALA A 75 4.33 6.27 -14.98
CA ALA A 75 5.54 6.38 -14.17
C ALA A 75 5.68 5.28 -13.10
N TRP A 76 4.87 4.19 -13.15
CA TRP A 76 5.00 3.11 -12.17
C TRP A 76 6.28 2.28 -12.41
N PRO A 77 7.04 1.92 -11.35
CA PRO A 77 6.89 2.29 -9.94
C PRO A 77 7.38 3.71 -9.65
N GLY A 78 6.57 4.49 -8.93
CA GLY A 78 6.85 5.87 -8.58
C GLY A 78 7.35 6.06 -7.14
N HIS A 79 7.43 7.33 -6.70
CA HIS A 79 7.83 7.72 -5.35
C HIS A 79 6.60 7.98 -4.47
N TYR A 80 6.13 6.97 -3.74
CA TYR A 80 4.85 7.00 -3.02
C TYR A 80 4.93 7.50 -1.57
N LEU A 81 6.07 8.08 -1.14
CA LEU A 81 6.23 8.55 0.25
C LEU A 81 5.19 9.62 0.66
N GLY A 82 4.77 10.48 -0.29
CA GLY A 82 3.69 11.44 -0.04
C GLY A 82 2.36 10.75 0.24
N ALA A 83 1.98 9.79 -0.61
CA ALA A 83 0.77 8.98 -0.44
C ALA A 83 0.81 8.16 0.86
N MET A 84 1.97 7.60 1.24
CA MET A 84 2.11 6.85 2.49
C MET A 84 2.00 7.75 3.72
N ARG A 85 2.49 8.99 3.67
CA ARG A 85 2.25 9.97 4.75
C ARG A 85 0.78 10.39 4.81
N ALA A 86 0.10 10.49 3.66
CA ALA A 86 -1.34 10.73 3.65
C ALA A 86 -2.12 9.57 4.30
N CYS A 87 -1.65 8.33 4.19
CA CYS A 87 -2.19 7.21 4.96
C CYS A 87 -2.06 7.45 6.48
N LEU A 88 -0.95 8.03 6.96
CA LEU A 88 -0.80 8.37 8.39
C LEU A 88 -1.76 9.48 8.82
N VAL A 89 -2.00 10.49 7.97
CA VAL A 89 -3.02 11.52 8.23
C VAL A 89 -4.41 10.89 8.30
N ALA A 90 -4.73 9.98 7.37
CA ALA A 90 -5.99 9.25 7.37
C ALA A 90 -6.16 8.37 8.62
N ALA A 91 -5.08 7.79 9.13
CA ALA A 91 -5.08 7.04 10.40
C ALA A 91 -5.44 7.93 11.60
N GLU A 92 -4.88 9.14 11.68
CA GLU A 92 -5.21 10.13 12.71
C GLU A 92 -6.69 10.54 12.67
N SER A 93 -7.30 10.50 11.47
CA SER A 93 -8.70 10.84 11.24
C SER A 93 -9.65 9.65 11.33
N GLY A 94 -9.15 8.44 11.58
CA GLY A 94 -9.96 7.21 11.70
C GLY A 94 -10.50 6.65 10.37
N VAL A 95 -9.95 7.08 9.22
CA VAL A 95 -10.40 6.69 7.86
C VAL A 95 -9.27 6.04 7.02
N LEU A 96 -8.30 5.43 7.69
CA LEU A 96 -7.12 4.84 7.03
C LEU A 96 -7.49 3.79 5.99
N GLU A 97 -8.39 2.86 6.33
CA GLU A 97 -8.80 1.79 5.42
C GLU A 97 -9.44 2.35 4.15
N ASP A 98 -10.41 3.26 4.32
CA ASP A 98 -11.08 3.91 3.19
C ASP A 98 -10.10 4.66 2.30
N PHE A 99 -9.16 5.40 2.92
CA PHE A 99 -8.13 6.11 2.17
C PHE A 99 -7.23 5.15 1.38
N ALA A 100 -6.74 4.09 2.02
CA ALA A 100 -5.86 3.11 1.38
C ALA A 100 -6.56 2.40 0.21
N ARG A 101 -7.82 1.98 0.38
CA ARG A 101 -8.63 1.37 -0.68
C ARG A 101 -8.86 2.32 -1.84
N ASN A 102 -9.20 3.59 -1.57
CA ASN A 102 -9.37 4.62 -2.60
C ASN A 102 -8.06 4.91 -3.33
N ALA A 103 -6.94 5.06 -2.63
CA ALA A 103 -5.64 5.28 -3.23
C ALA A 103 -5.22 4.12 -4.16
N LEU A 104 -5.35 2.89 -3.70
CA LEU A 104 -5.04 1.69 -4.50
C LEU A 104 -5.92 1.58 -5.74
N ARG A 105 -7.22 1.89 -5.63
CA ARG A 105 -8.14 1.93 -6.77
C ARG A 105 -7.74 3.01 -7.79
N ILE A 106 -7.42 4.21 -7.31
CA ILE A 106 -6.94 5.32 -8.14
C ILE A 106 -5.65 4.90 -8.87
N GLY A 107 -4.72 4.24 -8.16
CA GLY A 107 -3.47 3.77 -8.74
C GLY A 107 -3.68 2.67 -9.80
N PHE A 108 -4.35 1.58 -9.45
CA PHE A 108 -4.32 0.36 -10.26
C PHE A 108 -5.59 0.06 -11.04
N ALA A 109 -6.75 0.63 -10.67
CA ALA A 109 -7.97 0.52 -11.47
C ALA A 109 -8.19 1.73 -12.40
N GLU A 110 -7.70 2.92 -12.02
CA GLU A 110 -7.85 4.15 -12.79
C GLU A 110 -6.56 4.56 -13.51
N GLY A 111 -5.40 3.97 -13.15
CA GLY A 111 -4.09 4.20 -13.80
C GLY A 111 -3.47 5.55 -13.48
N ARG A 112 -3.81 6.15 -12.33
CA ARG A 112 -3.27 7.47 -11.93
C ARG A 112 -2.06 7.31 -11.03
N ASP A 113 -1.04 8.12 -11.26
CA ASP A 113 0.20 8.07 -10.51
C ASP A 113 0.04 8.70 -9.12
N LEU A 114 0.10 7.88 -8.07
CA LEU A 114 0.03 8.29 -6.66
C LEU A 114 1.27 9.07 -6.18
N SER A 115 2.30 9.23 -7.00
CA SER A 115 3.39 10.17 -6.73
C SER A 115 2.96 11.62 -7.00
N GLN A 116 1.87 11.82 -7.74
CA GLN A 116 1.34 13.12 -8.09
C GLN A 116 0.34 13.61 -7.03
N PRO A 117 0.43 14.89 -6.61
CA PRO A 117 -0.44 15.46 -5.59
C PRO A 117 -1.94 15.34 -5.90
N ASP A 118 -2.32 15.44 -7.17
CA ASP A 118 -3.72 15.36 -7.60
C ASP A 118 -4.34 13.99 -7.37
N ALA A 119 -3.59 12.90 -7.52
CA ALA A 119 -4.07 11.55 -7.22
C ALA A 119 -4.30 11.35 -5.72
N VAL A 120 -3.39 11.84 -4.87
CA VAL A 120 -3.54 11.83 -3.40
C VAL A 120 -4.71 12.72 -2.97
N TRP A 121 -4.88 13.88 -3.62
CA TRP A 121 -6.02 14.77 -3.42
C TRP A 121 -7.36 14.07 -3.64
N HIS A 122 -7.49 13.33 -4.74
CA HIS A 122 -8.71 12.59 -5.03
C HIS A 122 -8.96 11.44 -4.03
N ALA A 123 -7.90 10.77 -3.57
CA ALA A 123 -8.02 9.76 -2.54
C ALA A 123 -8.54 10.37 -1.22
N ALA A 124 -8.02 11.54 -0.83
CA ALA A 124 -8.48 12.29 0.34
C ALA A 124 -9.96 12.65 0.25
N LEU A 125 -10.38 13.27 -0.86
CA LEU A 125 -11.79 13.64 -1.10
C LEU A 125 -12.73 12.43 -1.00
N ARG A 126 -12.38 11.33 -1.65
CA ARG A 126 -13.20 10.10 -1.63
C ARG A 126 -13.30 9.47 -0.25
N SER A 127 -12.38 9.80 0.63
CA SER A 127 -12.32 9.28 2.01
C SER A 127 -12.86 10.27 3.05
N GLY A 128 -13.47 11.38 2.59
CA GLY A 128 -14.04 12.39 3.47
C GLY A 128 -13.04 13.30 4.17
N LEU A 129 -11.79 13.31 3.70
CA LEU A 129 -10.75 14.21 4.21
C LEU A 129 -10.70 15.52 3.41
N ASP A 130 -10.33 16.60 4.07
CA ASP A 130 -10.00 17.84 3.39
C ASP A 130 -8.61 17.73 2.72
N PRO A 131 -8.54 17.76 1.37
CA PRO A 131 -7.28 17.55 0.67
C PRO A 131 -6.24 18.65 0.91
N VAL A 132 -6.69 19.88 1.21
CA VAL A 132 -5.78 20.99 1.55
C VAL A 132 -5.04 20.66 2.83
N SER A 133 -5.77 20.29 3.88
CA SER A 133 -5.20 19.88 5.16
C SER A 133 -4.28 18.65 5.00
N VAL A 134 -4.66 17.66 4.20
CA VAL A 134 -3.82 16.49 3.93
C VAL A 134 -2.50 16.93 3.27
N ASN A 135 -2.56 17.77 2.23
CA ASN A 135 -1.38 18.23 1.50
C ASN A 135 -0.42 19.04 2.38
N GLU A 136 -0.93 19.87 3.28
CA GLU A 136 -0.11 20.60 4.25
C GLU A 136 0.57 19.64 5.24
N ARG A 137 -0.20 18.68 5.75
CA ARG A 137 0.25 17.71 6.75
C ARG A 137 1.33 16.74 6.24
N ILE A 138 1.25 16.27 4.99
CA ILE A 138 2.22 15.31 4.44
C ILE A 138 3.66 15.88 4.36
N ALA A 139 3.82 17.21 4.38
CA ALA A 139 5.11 17.87 4.42
C ALA A 139 5.76 17.87 5.82
N ALA A 140 4.99 17.61 6.86
CA ALA A 140 5.43 17.70 8.25
C ALA A 140 6.54 16.71 8.59
N PRO A 141 7.65 17.17 9.22
CA PRO A 141 8.78 16.31 9.56
C PRO A 141 8.41 15.13 10.46
N GLU A 142 7.46 15.31 11.36
CA GLU A 142 7.00 14.27 12.29
C GLU A 142 6.33 13.10 11.56
N LEU A 143 5.57 13.35 10.48
CA LEU A 143 4.98 12.26 9.67
C LEU A 143 6.05 11.51 8.86
N LYS A 144 7.09 12.22 8.41
CA LYS A 144 8.24 11.57 7.79
C LYS A 144 8.93 10.62 8.77
N GLN A 145 9.20 11.09 10.00
CA GLN A 145 9.84 10.28 11.03
C GLN A 145 8.95 9.10 11.41
N ARG A 146 7.65 9.33 11.62
CA ARG A 146 6.69 8.28 11.95
C ARG A 146 6.65 7.16 10.89
N LEU A 147 6.66 7.51 9.59
CA LEU A 147 6.70 6.49 8.53
C LEU A 147 7.99 5.67 8.57
N ILE A 148 9.13 6.29 8.92
CA ILE A 148 10.41 5.60 9.11
C ILE A 148 10.31 4.64 10.29
N ASP A 149 9.81 5.11 11.43
CA ASP A 149 9.70 4.32 12.67
C ASP A 149 8.74 3.13 12.51
N GLU A 150 7.57 3.33 11.87
CA GLU A 150 6.62 2.25 11.56
C GLU A 150 7.25 1.21 10.61
N THR A 151 8.04 1.66 9.63
CA THR A 151 8.74 0.76 8.71
C THR A 151 9.84 -0.03 9.41
N GLN A 152 10.60 0.61 10.31
CA GLN A 152 11.62 -0.05 11.11
C GLN A 152 10.99 -1.09 12.06
N ALA A 153 9.92 -0.72 12.76
CA ALA A 153 9.21 -1.63 13.65
C ALA A 153 8.64 -2.85 12.91
N ALA A 154 8.11 -2.66 11.70
CA ALA A 154 7.67 -3.76 10.86
C ALA A 154 8.85 -4.68 10.46
N TYR A 155 9.99 -4.10 10.08
CA TYR A 155 11.20 -4.84 9.76
C TYR A 155 11.70 -5.67 10.95
N ASP A 156 11.76 -5.08 12.14
CA ASP A 156 12.19 -5.75 13.38
C ASP A 156 11.25 -6.90 13.76
N ARG A 157 9.97 -6.78 13.44
CA ARG A 157 8.97 -7.85 13.60
C ARG A 157 9.14 -8.99 12.57
N GLY A 158 9.98 -8.85 11.56
CA GLY A 158 10.19 -9.85 10.52
C GLY A 158 9.44 -9.59 9.21
N VAL A 159 8.72 -8.47 9.07
CA VAL A 159 8.08 -8.10 7.80
C VAL A 159 9.16 -7.81 6.74
N ARG A 160 9.05 -8.43 5.57
CA ARG A 160 10.05 -8.32 4.48
C ARG A 160 9.43 -7.93 3.14
N GLY A 161 8.16 -7.51 3.15
CA GLY A 161 7.43 -7.09 1.96
C GLY A 161 5.97 -6.85 2.27
N VAL A 162 5.22 -6.39 1.29
CA VAL A 162 3.78 -6.13 1.39
C VAL A 162 3.03 -6.78 0.23
N PRO A 163 1.77 -7.19 0.41
CA PRO A 163 1.04 -7.22 1.68
C PRO A 163 1.62 -8.26 2.66
N THR A 164 1.56 -7.98 3.94
CA THR A 164 1.83 -8.97 4.98
C THR A 164 0.76 -8.87 6.06
N LEU A 165 0.10 -9.97 6.37
CA LEU A 165 -0.82 -10.10 7.50
C LEU A 165 -0.10 -10.79 8.66
N ALA A 166 0.01 -10.12 9.79
CA ALA A 166 0.51 -10.68 11.03
C ALA A 166 -0.68 -11.18 11.88
N ASP A 167 -0.62 -12.43 12.28
CA ASP A 167 -1.57 -13.08 13.19
C ASP A 167 -0.77 -13.73 14.33
N GLY A 168 -0.72 -13.05 15.46
CA GLY A 168 0.24 -13.38 16.51
C GLY A 168 1.67 -13.28 16.00
N GLU A 169 2.43 -14.38 16.13
CA GLU A 169 3.81 -14.45 15.60
C GLU A 169 3.88 -14.90 14.12
N ARG A 170 2.76 -15.34 13.57
CA ARG A 170 2.70 -15.81 12.18
C ARG A 170 2.63 -14.62 11.23
N LEU A 171 3.46 -14.63 10.19
CA LEU A 171 3.46 -13.65 9.11
C LEU A 171 3.04 -14.33 7.80
N LEU A 172 1.91 -13.92 7.25
CA LEU A 172 1.41 -14.34 5.94
C LEU A 172 1.78 -13.26 4.93
N ARG A 173 2.68 -13.56 4.01
CA ARG A 173 3.18 -12.60 3.01
C ARG A 173 2.70 -12.95 1.62
N GLY A 174 2.18 -11.97 0.90
CA GLY A 174 1.67 -12.09 -0.45
C GLY A 174 0.14 -12.14 -0.50
N ASP A 175 -0.41 -11.78 -1.64
CA ASP A 175 -1.86 -11.74 -1.86
C ASP A 175 -2.52 -13.11 -1.81
N ASP A 176 -1.79 -14.15 -2.20
CA ASP A 176 -2.21 -15.55 -2.20
C ASP A 176 -2.12 -16.22 -0.81
N ALA A 177 -1.22 -15.75 0.06
CA ALA A 177 -1.07 -16.28 1.41
C ALA A 177 -2.08 -15.68 2.42
N ILE A 178 -2.68 -14.53 2.09
CA ILE A 178 -3.64 -13.80 2.95
C ILE A 178 -5.09 -14.22 2.66
N ASP A 179 -5.33 -15.12 1.72
CA ASP A 179 -6.67 -15.61 1.43
C ASP A 179 -7.28 -16.26 2.68
N PRO A 180 -8.52 -15.86 3.12
CA PRO A 180 -9.14 -16.51 4.26
C PRO A 180 -9.34 -18.01 3.94
N PRO A 181 -9.18 -18.89 4.92
CA PRO A 181 -9.45 -20.31 4.71
C PRO A 181 -10.90 -20.48 4.26
N ARG A 182 -11.09 -21.19 3.16
CA ARG A 182 -12.41 -21.58 2.66
C ARG A 182 -13.10 -22.54 3.62
#